data_381f5b1947c84f798e6746338ecf0d92
#
_entry.id   381f5b1947c84f798e6746338ecf0d92
#
_cell.length_a   1.000
_cell.length_b   1.000
_cell.length_c   1.000
_cell.angle_alpha   90.00
_cell.angle_beta   90.00
_cell.angle_gamma   90.00
#
_symmetry.space_group_name_H-M   'P 1'
#
loop_
_entity.id
_entity.type
_entity.pdbx_description
1 polymer ?
#
loop_
_entity_poly.entity_id
_entity_poly.type
_entity_poly.pdbx_seq_one_letter_code
_entity_poly.pdbx_strand_id
1 'polypeptide(L)'
;MMSVESKQVRDGDEVRRWLEAGQTQLASLLELLHEHDRLRERVEASERENERLRGVTYENEQLRNRLETSERQAEHLRQSISELRGENERHQKEREDAAERLNHLVNEIAQRLRPGARS
;
A
#
# COMPACT_ATOMS: atom_id res chain seq x y z
N MET A 1 -35.03 -80.61 5.58
CA MET A 1 -33.81 -80.48 4.78
C MET A 1 -33.99 -79.40 3.74
N MET A 2 -33.22 -78.32 3.82
CA MET A 2 -33.23 -77.34 2.73
C MET A 2 -32.69 -77.97 1.47
N SER A 3 -33.36 -77.83 0.36
CA SER A 3 -32.85 -78.29 -0.92
C SER A 3 -31.50 -77.47 -1.25
N VAL A 4 -30.69 -78.14 -2.02
CA VAL A 4 -29.42 -77.48 -2.50
C VAL A 4 -29.76 -76.24 -3.27
N GLU A 5 -30.87 -76.16 -3.99
CA GLU A 5 -31.36 -74.97 -4.70
C GLU A 5 -31.70 -73.82 -3.77
N SER A 6 -32.38 -74.06 -2.64
CA SER A 6 -32.67 -73.01 -1.63
C SER A 6 -31.40 -72.43 -1.00
N LYS A 7 -30.40 -73.29 -0.80
CA LYS A 7 -29.11 -72.85 -0.27
C LYS A 7 -28.33 -72.02 -1.29
N GLN A 8 -28.36 -72.43 -2.55
CA GLN A 8 -27.73 -71.64 -3.66
C GLN A 8 -28.42 -70.32 -3.86
N VAL A 9 -29.75 -70.28 -3.79
CA VAL A 9 -30.50 -69.00 -3.88
C VAL A 9 -30.18 -68.09 -2.73
N ARG A 10 -30.03 -68.60 -1.51
CA ARG A 10 -29.56 -67.79 -0.35
C ARG A 10 -28.15 -67.26 -0.53
N ASP A 11 -27.24 -68.11 -0.96
CA ASP A 11 -25.85 -67.72 -1.20
C ASP A 11 -25.75 -66.64 -2.31
N GLY A 12 -26.59 -66.77 -3.35
CA GLY A 12 -26.70 -65.78 -4.41
C GLY A 12 -27.24 -64.44 -3.93
N ASP A 13 -28.23 -64.43 -3.06
CA ASP A 13 -28.80 -63.23 -2.46
C ASP A 13 -27.83 -62.57 -1.51
N GLU A 14 -27.10 -63.33 -0.72
CA GLU A 14 -26.03 -62.80 0.16
C GLU A 14 -24.92 -62.14 -0.64
N VAL A 15 -24.48 -62.81 -1.70
CA VAL A 15 -23.47 -62.30 -2.61
C VAL A 15 -23.94 -60.99 -3.25
N ARG A 16 -25.19 -60.93 -3.70
CA ARG A 16 -25.80 -59.75 -4.30
C ARG A 16 -25.83 -58.59 -3.31
N ARG A 17 -26.24 -58.78 -2.08
CA ARG A 17 -26.26 -57.80 -1.01
C ARG A 17 -24.86 -57.30 -0.70
N TRP A 18 -23.90 -58.21 -0.67
CA TRP A 18 -22.50 -57.84 -0.43
C TRP A 18 -21.95 -56.96 -1.55
N LEU A 19 -22.27 -57.29 -2.81
CA LEU A 19 -21.88 -56.48 -3.96
C LEU A 19 -22.56 -55.12 -3.94
N GLU A 20 -23.84 -55.03 -3.62
CA GLU A 20 -24.55 -53.75 -3.48
C GLU A 20 -23.98 -52.89 -2.37
N ALA A 21 -23.67 -53.45 -1.22
CA ALA A 21 -23.00 -52.75 -0.12
C ALA A 21 -21.63 -52.26 -0.52
N GLY A 22 -20.87 -53.07 -1.24
CA GLY A 22 -19.55 -52.66 -1.76
C GLY A 22 -19.64 -51.53 -2.76
N GLN A 23 -20.63 -51.54 -3.66
CA GLN A 23 -20.86 -50.45 -4.62
C GLN A 23 -21.24 -49.16 -3.92
N THR A 24 -22.09 -49.23 -2.89
CA THR A 24 -22.48 -48.07 -2.08
C THR A 24 -21.26 -47.46 -1.36
N GLN A 25 -20.40 -48.30 -0.78
CA GLN A 25 -19.19 -47.88 -0.13
C GLN A 25 -18.19 -47.24 -1.11
N LEU A 26 -18.05 -47.81 -2.30
CA LEU A 26 -17.22 -47.23 -3.36
C LEU A 26 -17.74 -45.88 -3.80
N ALA A 27 -19.05 -45.73 -3.97
CA ALA A 27 -19.66 -44.44 -4.32
C ALA A 27 -19.39 -43.38 -3.24
N SER A 28 -19.54 -43.76 -1.97
CA SER A 28 -19.24 -42.87 -0.84
C SER A 28 -17.76 -42.47 -0.78
N LEU A 29 -16.86 -43.40 -1.05
CA LEU A 29 -15.41 -43.11 -1.12
C LEU A 29 -15.09 -42.19 -2.27
N LEU A 30 -15.71 -42.36 -3.43
CA LEU A 30 -15.53 -41.46 -4.57
C LEU A 30 -16.02 -40.04 -4.25
N GLU A 31 -17.16 -39.91 -3.60
CA GLU A 31 -17.66 -38.61 -3.13
C GLU A 31 -16.68 -37.92 -2.16
N LEU A 32 -16.15 -38.68 -1.20
CA LEU A 32 -15.16 -38.19 -0.25
C LEU A 32 -13.88 -37.74 -0.95
N LEU A 33 -13.42 -38.47 -1.95
CA LEU A 33 -12.28 -38.09 -2.76
C LEU A 33 -12.54 -36.79 -3.53
N HIS A 34 -13.70 -36.64 -4.13
CA HIS A 34 -14.10 -35.41 -4.83
C HIS A 34 -14.17 -34.21 -3.89
N GLU A 35 -14.73 -34.39 -2.70
CA GLU A 35 -14.77 -33.37 -1.68
C GLU A 35 -13.36 -32.98 -1.20
N HIS A 36 -12.52 -33.98 -0.98
CA HIS A 36 -11.14 -33.79 -0.62
C HIS A 36 -10.39 -32.96 -1.67
N ASP A 37 -10.57 -33.31 -2.94
CA ASP A 37 -9.93 -32.56 -4.04
C ASP A 37 -10.43 -31.12 -4.12
N ARG A 38 -11.75 -30.91 -3.96
CA ARG A 38 -12.32 -29.55 -3.91
C ARG A 38 -11.76 -28.72 -2.75
N LEU A 39 -11.68 -29.33 -1.57
CA LEU A 39 -11.12 -28.65 -0.39
C LEU A 39 -9.64 -28.31 -0.60
N ARG A 40 -8.91 -29.23 -1.20
CA ARG A 40 -7.50 -29.01 -1.52
C ARG A 40 -7.31 -27.85 -2.49
N GLU A 41 -8.12 -27.77 -3.54
CA GLU A 41 -8.12 -26.66 -4.48
C GLU A 41 -8.46 -25.33 -3.79
N ARG A 42 -9.45 -25.35 -2.90
CA ARG A 42 -9.83 -24.17 -2.11
C ARG A 42 -8.71 -23.71 -1.18
N VAL A 43 -8.04 -24.64 -0.52
CA VAL A 43 -6.88 -24.33 0.34
C VAL A 43 -5.75 -23.72 -0.49
N GLU A 44 -5.43 -24.31 -1.62
CA GLU A 44 -4.39 -23.78 -2.52
C GLU A 44 -4.75 -22.39 -3.04
N ALA A 45 -6.01 -22.17 -3.42
CA ALA A 45 -6.48 -20.86 -3.85
C ALA A 45 -6.42 -19.83 -2.71
N SER A 46 -6.78 -20.24 -1.50
CA SER A 46 -6.71 -19.39 -0.30
C SER A 46 -5.27 -19.04 0.06
N GLU A 47 -4.35 -19.99 -0.04
CA GLU A 47 -2.93 -19.76 0.18
C GLU A 47 -2.35 -18.76 -0.82
N ARG A 48 -2.70 -18.90 -2.10
CA ARG A 48 -2.29 -17.94 -3.14
C ARG A 48 -2.83 -16.55 -2.87
N GLU A 49 -4.09 -16.45 -2.47
CA GLU A 49 -4.70 -15.16 -2.12
C GLU A 49 -4.04 -14.55 -0.89
N ASN A 50 -3.71 -15.36 0.11
CA ASN A 50 -2.98 -14.88 1.30
C ASN A 50 -1.59 -14.37 0.95
N GLU A 51 -0.87 -15.04 0.07
CA GLU A 51 0.43 -14.56 -0.42
C GLU A 51 0.29 -13.24 -1.16
N ARG A 52 -0.74 -13.13 -2.01
CA ARG A 52 -1.04 -11.88 -2.72
C ARG A 52 -1.33 -10.74 -1.74
N LEU A 53 -2.15 -11.00 -0.74
CA LEU A 53 -2.49 -10.01 0.29
C LEU A 53 -1.29 -9.59 1.12
N ARG A 54 -0.39 -10.52 1.45
CA ARG A 54 0.87 -10.20 2.13
C ARG A 54 1.74 -9.28 1.28
N GLY A 55 1.82 -9.55 -0.02
CA GLY A 55 2.53 -8.69 -0.96
C GLY A 55 1.94 -7.29 -1.02
N VAL A 56 0.62 -7.16 -1.09
CA VAL A 56 -0.09 -5.88 -1.07
C VAL A 56 0.13 -5.15 0.25
N THR A 57 0.09 -5.85 1.38
CA THR A 57 0.35 -5.26 2.70
C THR A 57 1.77 -4.71 2.78
N TYR A 58 2.74 -5.45 2.29
CA TYR A 58 4.14 -5.00 2.24
C TYR A 58 4.31 -3.77 1.36
N GLU A 59 3.71 -3.76 0.18
CA GLU A 59 3.71 -2.60 -0.72
C GLU A 59 3.06 -1.38 -0.08
N ASN A 60 1.95 -1.57 0.62
CA ASN A 60 1.27 -0.49 1.33
C ASN A 60 2.14 0.11 2.43
N GLU A 61 2.83 -0.72 3.20
CA GLU A 61 3.77 -0.25 4.21
C GLU A 61 4.91 0.57 3.59
N GLN A 62 5.44 0.10 2.48
CA GLN A 62 6.47 0.82 1.75
C GLN A 62 5.98 2.17 1.22
N LEU A 63 4.78 2.20 0.65
CA LEU A 63 4.17 3.43 0.16
C LEU A 63 3.89 4.42 1.29
N ARG A 64 3.42 3.96 2.43
CA ARG A 64 3.24 4.80 3.62
C ARG A 64 4.56 5.41 4.10
N ASN A 65 5.61 4.62 4.15
CA ASN A 65 6.93 5.10 4.54
C ASN A 65 7.47 6.15 3.56
N ARG A 66 7.27 5.93 2.26
CA ARG A 66 7.63 6.91 1.22
C ARG A 66 6.82 8.19 1.37
N LEU A 67 5.54 8.05 1.65
CA LEU A 67 4.65 9.20 1.85
C LEU A 67 5.10 10.02 3.06
N GLU A 68 5.39 9.40 4.18
CA GLU A 68 5.91 10.07 5.37
C GLU A 68 7.22 10.79 5.09
N THR A 69 8.13 10.14 4.39
CA THR A 69 9.40 10.75 3.99
C THR A 69 9.18 11.95 3.09
N SER A 70 8.29 11.81 2.11
CA SER A 70 7.94 12.90 1.19
C SER A 70 7.29 14.07 1.92
N GLU A 71 6.41 13.81 2.87
CA GLU A 71 5.78 14.84 3.70
C GLU A 71 6.80 15.60 4.55
N ARG A 72 7.75 14.89 5.15
CA ARG A 72 8.83 15.51 5.92
C ARG A 72 9.71 16.38 5.04
N GLN A 73 10.04 15.90 3.85
CA GLN A 73 10.82 16.69 2.88
C GLN A 73 10.05 17.93 2.42
N ALA A 74 8.75 17.77 2.15
CA ALA A 74 7.90 18.91 1.77
C ALA A 74 7.82 19.96 2.89
N GLU A 75 7.69 19.53 4.14
CA GLU A 75 7.67 20.42 5.30
C GLU A 75 9.01 21.12 5.47
N HIS A 76 10.11 20.40 5.34
CA HIS A 76 11.45 20.99 5.38
C HIS A 76 11.64 22.03 4.29
N LEU A 77 11.20 21.76 3.06
CA LEU A 77 11.26 22.71 1.96
C LEU A 77 10.38 23.94 2.21
N ARG A 78 9.21 23.77 2.79
CA ARG A 78 8.33 24.89 3.16
C ARG A 78 8.98 25.80 4.18
N GLN A 79 9.63 25.23 5.19
CA GLN A 79 10.39 25.99 6.18
C GLN A 79 11.55 26.74 5.54
N SER A 80 12.31 26.07 4.66
CA SER A 80 13.40 26.70 3.93
C SER A 80 12.92 27.86 3.05
N ILE A 81 11.81 27.69 2.35
CA ILE A 81 11.18 28.75 1.55
C ILE A 81 10.77 29.92 2.43
N SER A 82 10.18 29.67 3.57
CA SER A 82 9.77 30.70 4.52
C SER A 82 10.96 31.49 5.03
N GLU A 83 12.05 30.81 5.39
CA GLU A 83 13.28 31.43 5.84
C GLU A 83 13.94 32.28 4.74
N LEU A 84 14.00 31.75 3.52
CA LEU A 84 14.55 32.46 2.37
C LEU A 84 13.74 33.73 2.01
N ARG A 85 12.40 33.62 2.10
CA ARG A 85 11.54 34.79 1.90
C ARG A 85 11.79 35.88 2.95
N GLY A 86 11.93 35.46 4.21
CA GLY A 86 12.26 36.38 5.30
C GLY A 86 13.61 37.06 5.09
N GLU A 87 14.62 36.29 4.67
CA GLU A 87 15.94 36.86 4.34
C GLU A 87 15.88 37.82 3.15
N ASN A 88 15.14 37.44 2.10
CA ASN A 88 14.99 38.31 0.93
C ASN A 88 14.29 39.63 1.28
N GLU A 89 13.23 39.58 2.07
CA GLU A 89 12.55 40.80 2.55
C GLU A 89 13.47 41.66 3.36
N ARG A 90 14.27 41.09 4.23
CA ARG A 90 15.27 41.82 5.03
C ARG A 90 16.33 42.44 4.14
N HIS A 91 16.89 41.71 3.19
CA HIS A 91 17.88 42.24 2.25
C HIS A 91 17.31 43.35 1.37
N GLN A 92 16.07 43.18 0.90
CA GLN A 92 15.40 44.23 0.14
C GLN A 92 15.23 45.51 0.96
N LYS A 93 14.86 45.40 2.21
CA LYS A 93 14.70 46.51 3.12
C LYS A 93 16.05 47.20 3.40
N GLU A 94 17.08 46.41 3.62
CA GLU A 94 18.46 46.94 3.78
C GLU A 94 18.92 47.67 2.53
N ARG A 95 18.63 47.20 1.34
CA ARG A 95 18.95 47.88 0.08
C ARG A 95 18.20 49.20 -0.06
N GLU A 96 16.92 49.21 0.28
CA GLU A 96 16.09 50.41 0.24
C GLU A 96 16.63 51.47 1.20
N ASP A 97 16.94 51.05 2.43
CA ASP A 97 17.51 51.93 3.45
C ASP A 97 18.87 52.48 3.00
N ALA A 98 19.72 51.65 2.41
CA ALA A 98 21.01 52.08 1.88
C ALA A 98 20.82 53.06 0.72
N ALA A 99 19.88 52.82 -0.18
CA ALA A 99 19.56 53.72 -1.29
C ALA A 99 19.07 55.08 -0.79
N GLU A 100 18.22 55.12 0.21
CA GLU A 100 17.74 56.34 0.84
C GLU A 100 18.89 57.14 1.46
N ARG A 101 19.76 56.46 2.19
CA ARG A 101 20.94 57.10 2.78
C ARG A 101 21.87 57.70 1.72
N LEU A 102 22.12 56.96 0.64
CA LEU A 102 22.90 57.43 -0.48
C LEU A 102 22.28 58.65 -1.14
N ASN A 103 20.98 58.61 -1.41
CA ASN A 103 20.24 59.75 -1.98
C ASN A 103 20.31 60.98 -1.06
N HIS A 104 20.17 60.77 0.24
CA HIS A 104 20.26 61.83 1.22
C HIS A 104 21.66 62.48 1.22
N LEU A 105 22.72 61.66 1.21
CA LEU A 105 24.08 62.13 1.12
C LEU A 105 24.39 62.90 -0.17
N VAL A 106 23.89 62.36 -1.29
CA VAL A 106 24.04 63.02 -2.60
C VAL A 106 23.34 64.39 -2.60
N ASN A 107 22.14 64.44 -2.05
CA ASN A 107 21.42 65.73 -1.93
C ASN A 107 22.11 66.73 -1.01
N GLU A 108 22.65 66.28 0.12
CA GLU A 108 23.44 67.14 1.01
C GLU A 108 24.68 67.69 0.33
N ILE A 109 25.41 66.86 -0.38
CA ILE A 109 26.62 67.28 -1.12
C ILE A 109 26.21 68.24 -2.22
N ALA A 110 25.16 68.00 -2.97
CA ALA A 110 24.68 68.91 -4.00
C ALA A 110 24.29 70.30 -3.43
N GLN A 111 23.65 70.34 -2.29
CA GLN A 111 23.27 71.56 -1.64
C GLN A 111 24.50 72.33 -1.18
N ARG A 112 25.50 71.68 -0.63
CA ARG A 112 26.73 72.31 -0.18
C ARG A 112 27.59 72.87 -1.32
N LEU A 113 27.50 72.26 -2.49
CA LEU A 113 28.25 72.69 -3.68
C LEU A 113 27.48 73.69 -4.54
N ARG A 114 26.24 74.02 -4.21
CA ARG A 114 25.50 75.07 -4.95
C ARG A 114 26.13 76.45 -4.85
N PRO A 115 26.34 77.08 -5.97
CA PRO A 115 26.78 78.52 -5.93
C PRO A 115 25.63 79.35 -5.35
N GLY A 116 25.89 80.10 -4.31
CA GLY A 116 24.86 80.91 -3.68
C GLY A 116 24.27 80.38 -2.38
N ALA A 117 24.57 79.13 -1.97
CA ALA A 117 24.26 78.62 -0.64
C ALA A 117 25.21 79.12 0.46
N ARG A 118 26.22 79.86 0.09
CA ARG A 118 27.13 80.56 1.00
C ARG A 118 26.60 81.95 1.24
N SER A 119 26.10 82.13 2.33
CA SER A 119 25.87 83.49 2.86
C SER A 119 26.82 83.76 3.94
#